data_f13fb5b7060bb731e553bade007581d4
#
_entry.id   f13fb5b7060bb731e553bade007581d4
#
_cell.length_a   1.000
_cell.length_b   1.000
_cell.length_c   1.000
_cell.angle_alpha   90.00
_cell.angle_beta   90.00
_cell.angle_gamma   90.00
#
_symmetry.space_group_name_H-M   'P 1'
#
loop_
_entity.id
_entity.type
_entity.pdbx_description
1 polymer ?
#
loop_
_entity_poly.entity_id
_entity_poly.type
_entity_poly.pdbx_seq_one_letter_code
_entity_poly.pdbx_strand_id
1 'polypeptide(L)'
;MKKILVWVILVVLLIGGVWLYKDKHPSLKDNLKTLNETMTSYELSGTLEMVYQDALKTIDVTSMYKKEQGQDYYYVRLEDHHTHQVQTIVRNKEGVFVYSQGFNRPFQFKSEWPNNSFKPYILSSIFSLDFTEEKIQDGKILSAVIQEKTYPNVTHMQVLFDQHHVMKLVSLFDDNNQQVLKFDVITYMINPEIDTDLFVLDSSEEVSSMLTEVLPLYPMHLDNVELIDQLQLSLSLVLRYQGEHYFTLVETPLDKIDDIIEATEVYLLEDGFIYVCDQEVSCIKNGMCTTIYATDLTFDEKLNILTCLENSIVIDS
;
A
#
# COMPACT_ATOMS: atom_id res chain seq x y z
N MET A 1 -17.08 24.52 -57.57
CA MET A 1 -17.96 24.06 -56.46
C MET A 1 -18.01 22.53 -56.29
N LYS A 2 -18.26 21.71 -57.33
CA LYS A 2 -18.32 20.23 -57.23
C LYS A 2 -17.06 19.58 -56.59
N LYS A 3 -15.84 20.04 -56.97
CA LYS A 3 -14.60 19.48 -56.42
C LYS A 3 -14.39 19.75 -54.92
N ILE A 4 -14.83 20.91 -54.44
CA ILE A 4 -14.76 21.26 -53.02
C ILE A 4 -15.73 20.39 -52.18
N LEU A 5 -16.93 20.13 -52.67
CA LEU A 5 -17.92 19.30 -52.01
C LEU A 5 -17.43 17.86 -51.86
N VAL A 6 -16.73 17.30 -52.85
CA VAL A 6 -16.15 15.95 -52.80
C VAL A 6 -15.06 15.87 -51.73
N TRP A 7 -14.20 16.88 -51.60
CA TRP A 7 -13.18 16.93 -50.55
C TRP A 7 -13.78 17.03 -49.16
N VAL A 8 -14.83 17.82 -48.98
CA VAL A 8 -15.53 17.93 -47.69
C VAL A 8 -16.17 16.59 -47.30
N ILE A 9 -16.80 15.89 -48.22
CA ILE A 9 -17.39 14.55 -47.94
C ILE A 9 -16.29 13.55 -47.57
N LEU A 10 -15.15 13.56 -48.24
CA LEU A 10 -14.01 12.67 -47.94
C LEU A 10 -13.43 12.92 -46.55
N VAL A 11 -13.29 14.19 -46.17
CA VAL A 11 -12.82 14.56 -44.81
C VAL A 11 -13.84 14.13 -43.74
N VAL A 12 -15.13 14.30 -43.96
CA VAL A 12 -16.18 13.87 -43.03
C VAL A 12 -16.21 12.34 -42.89
N LEU A 13 -16.04 11.60 -43.99
CA LEU A 13 -15.93 10.13 -43.98
C LEU A 13 -14.65 9.65 -43.27
N LEU A 14 -13.52 10.33 -43.43
CA LEU A 14 -12.29 10.04 -42.75
C LEU A 14 -12.43 10.28 -41.24
N ILE A 15 -12.97 11.43 -40.83
CA ILE A 15 -13.21 11.74 -39.40
C ILE A 15 -14.23 10.79 -38.81
N GLY A 16 -15.32 10.51 -39.48
CA GLY A 16 -16.33 9.53 -39.06
C GLY A 16 -15.78 8.11 -38.99
N GLY A 17 -14.94 7.71 -39.98
CA GLY A 17 -14.27 6.43 -39.96
C GLY A 17 -13.27 6.26 -38.82
N VAL A 18 -12.47 7.29 -38.50
CA VAL A 18 -11.56 7.31 -37.35
C VAL A 18 -12.33 7.26 -36.04
N TRP A 19 -13.44 7.99 -35.96
CA TRP A 19 -14.29 8.00 -34.75
C TRP A 19 -14.93 6.63 -34.52
N LEU A 20 -15.54 6.01 -35.54
CA LEU A 20 -16.11 4.67 -35.50
C LEU A 20 -15.05 3.58 -35.24
N TYR A 21 -13.82 3.78 -35.71
CA TYR A 21 -12.72 2.86 -35.46
C TYR A 21 -12.28 2.93 -33.98
N LYS A 22 -12.19 4.14 -33.44
CA LYS A 22 -11.83 4.37 -32.02
C LYS A 22 -12.89 3.81 -31.06
N ASP A 23 -14.18 3.97 -31.39
CA ASP A 23 -15.28 3.39 -30.60
C ASP A 23 -15.30 1.84 -30.62
N LYS A 24 -14.83 1.24 -31.74
CA LYS A 24 -14.75 -0.24 -31.85
C LYS A 24 -13.51 -0.85 -31.19
N HIS A 25 -12.49 -0.03 -30.92
CA HIS A 25 -11.23 -0.47 -30.33
C HIS A 25 -10.80 0.51 -29.24
N PRO A 26 -11.48 0.50 -28.08
CA PRO A 26 -11.10 1.35 -26.96
C PRO A 26 -9.64 1.05 -26.56
N SER A 27 -8.92 2.08 -26.12
CA SER A 27 -7.56 1.89 -25.61
C SER A 27 -7.60 1.05 -24.33
N LEU A 28 -6.47 0.44 -23.96
CA LEU A 28 -6.42 -0.28 -22.67
C LEU A 28 -6.75 0.65 -21.50
N LYS A 29 -6.26 1.89 -21.55
CA LYS A 29 -6.58 2.94 -20.57
C LYS A 29 -8.09 3.14 -20.40
N ASP A 30 -8.84 3.27 -21.52
CA ASP A 30 -10.29 3.46 -21.50
C ASP A 30 -11.01 2.22 -20.94
N ASN A 31 -10.51 1.02 -21.28
CA ASN A 31 -11.02 -0.24 -20.74
C ASN A 31 -10.83 -0.34 -19.23
N LEU A 32 -9.65 0.03 -18.68
CA LEU A 32 -9.38 0.00 -17.25
C LEU A 32 -10.27 0.99 -16.49
N LYS A 33 -10.52 2.16 -17.04
CA LYS A 33 -11.44 3.13 -16.44
C LYS A 33 -12.85 2.57 -16.35
N THR A 34 -13.35 1.99 -17.45
CA THR A 34 -14.66 1.31 -17.46
C THR A 34 -14.70 0.13 -16.48
N LEU A 35 -13.61 -0.65 -16.42
CA LEU A 35 -13.48 -1.77 -15.51
C LEU A 35 -13.54 -1.32 -14.04
N ASN A 36 -12.86 -0.23 -13.69
CA ASN A 36 -12.90 0.34 -12.34
C ASN A 36 -14.33 0.72 -11.90
N GLU A 37 -15.16 1.17 -12.84
CA GLU A 37 -16.56 1.54 -12.57
C GLU A 37 -17.52 0.33 -12.49
N THR A 38 -17.20 -0.75 -13.24
CA THR A 38 -18.12 -1.90 -13.43
C THR A 38 -17.69 -3.15 -12.66
N MET A 39 -16.47 -3.21 -12.17
CA MET A 39 -15.93 -4.33 -11.44
C MET A 39 -16.69 -4.55 -10.12
N THR A 40 -17.16 -5.78 -9.90
CA THR A 40 -17.86 -6.17 -8.68
C THR A 40 -17.00 -7.00 -7.74
N SER A 41 -15.93 -7.60 -8.26
CA SER A 41 -14.96 -8.35 -7.47
C SER A 41 -13.64 -8.46 -8.22
N TYR A 42 -12.55 -8.74 -7.49
CA TYR A 42 -11.30 -9.21 -8.07
C TYR A 42 -10.54 -10.11 -7.10
N GLU A 43 -9.67 -10.93 -7.67
CA GLU A 43 -8.61 -11.65 -6.97
C GLU A 43 -7.28 -11.33 -7.64
N LEU A 44 -6.34 -10.87 -6.84
CA LEU A 44 -4.99 -10.50 -7.25
C LEU A 44 -4.00 -11.11 -6.28
N SER A 45 -3.03 -11.86 -6.78
CA SER A 45 -1.92 -12.34 -5.95
C SER A 45 -0.59 -12.24 -6.69
N GLY A 46 0.48 -12.20 -5.93
CA GLY A 46 1.82 -12.10 -6.49
C GLY A 46 2.87 -11.89 -5.42
N THR A 47 4.09 -11.63 -5.88
CA THR A 47 5.24 -11.37 -5.03
C THR A 47 5.65 -9.91 -5.16
N LEU A 48 5.70 -9.23 -4.04
CA LEU A 48 6.15 -7.85 -3.90
C LEU A 48 7.62 -7.85 -3.49
N GLU A 49 8.46 -7.25 -4.30
CA GLU A 49 9.86 -6.99 -4.00
C GLU A 49 10.06 -5.49 -3.81
N MET A 50 10.68 -5.08 -2.74
CA MET A 50 11.01 -3.69 -2.46
C MET A 50 12.43 -3.57 -1.97
N VAL A 51 13.13 -2.54 -2.44
CA VAL A 51 14.43 -2.17 -1.89
C VAL A 51 14.16 -1.25 -0.72
N TYR A 52 14.44 -1.74 0.45
CA TYR A 52 14.32 -0.99 1.68
C TYR A 52 15.69 -0.97 2.36
N GLN A 53 16.26 0.22 2.49
CA GLN A 53 17.56 0.43 3.17
C GLN A 53 18.69 -0.49 2.67
N ASP A 54 18.85 -0.60 1.36
CA ASP A 54 19.80 -1.48 0.68
C ASP A 54 19.54 -3.00 0.87
N ALA A 55 18.49 -3.39 1.58
CA ALA A 55 18.02 -4.76 1.69
C ALA A 55 16.83 -5.02 0.75
N LEU A 56 16.83 -6.19 0.13
CA LEU A 56 15.68 -6.65 -0.65
C LEU A 56 14.68 -7.32 0.29
N LYS A 57 13.50 -6.72 0.42
CA LYS A 57 12.37 -7.31 1.11
C LYS A 57 11.43 -7.97 0.11
N THR A 58 11.03 -9.20 0.38
CA THR A 58 10.15 -10.00 -0.49
C THR A 58 8.93 -10.44 0.30
N ILE A 59 7.74 -10.13 -0.22
CA ILE A 59 6.45 -10.34 0.46
C ILE A 59 5.49 -11.02 -0.51
N ASP A 60 4.88 -12.13 -0.11
CA ASP A 60 3.74 -12.68 -0.83
C ASP A 60 2.47 -11.92 -0.49
N VAL A 61 1.76 -11.53 -1.53
CA VAL A 61 0.55 -10.71 -1.44
C VAL A 61 -0.62 -11.46 -2.02
N THR A 62 -1.73 -11.49 -1.27
CA THR A 62 -3.05 -11.86 -1.78
C THR A 62 -4.01 -10.72 -1.47
N SER A 63 -4.68 -10.21 -2.50
CA SER A 63 -5.64 -9.12 -2.40
C SER A 63 -6.95 -9.50 -3.07
N MET A 64 -8.05 -9.40 -2.34
CA MET A 64 -9.38 -9.70 -2.84
C MET A 64 -10.33 -8.54 -2.54
N TYR A 65 -11.24 -8.31 -3.46
CA TYR A 65 -12.25 -7.28 -3.36
C TYR A 65 -13.61 -7.81 -3.77
N LYS A 66 -14.63 -7.37 -3.08
CA LYS A 66 -16.03 -7.61 -3.46
C LYS A 66 -16.87 -6.38 -3.17
N LYS A 67 -17.74 -6.06 -4.10
CA LYS A 67 -18.78 -5.05 -3.91
C LYS A 67 -20.12 -5.73 -3.76
N GLU A 68 -20.79 -5.53 -2.64
CA GLU A 68 -22.08 -6.12 -2.37
C GLU A 68 -23.02 -5.09 -1.75
N GLN A 69 -24.21 -4.94 -2.30
CA GLN A 69 -25.23 -3.98 -1.83
C GLN A 69 -24.74 -2.53 -1.72
N GLY A 70 -23.77 -2.14 -2.56
CA GLY A 70 -23.16 -0.81 -2.56
C GLY A 70 -22.04 -0.62 -1.52
N GLN A 71 -21.72 -1.64 -0.76
CA GLN A 71 -20.61 -1.67 0.20
C GLN A 71 -19.38 -2.35 -0.42
N ASP A 72 -18.21 -1.78 -0.17
CA ASP A 72 -16.94 -2.32 -0.61
C ASP A 72 -16.30 -3.16 0.52
N TYR A 73 -15.88 -4.37 0.17
CA TYR A 73 -15.19 -5.32 1.03
C TYR A 73 -13.81 -5.60 0.46
N TYR A 74 -12.79 -5.60 1.33
CA TYR A 74 -11.42 -5.91 0.96
C TYR A 74 -10.83 -6.94 1.92
N TYR A 75 -10.04 -7.82 1.38
CA TYR A 75 -9.17 -8.73 2.11
C TYR A 75 -7.77 -8.63 1.51
N VAL A 76 -6.77 -8.37 2.33
CA VAL A 76 -5.36 -8.37 1.94
C VAL A 76 -4.58 -9.19 2.94
N ARG A 77 -3.78 -10.13 2.44
CA ARG A 77 -2.84 -10.91 3.22
C ARG A 77 -1.44 -10.66 2.69
N LEU A 78 -0.54 -10.31 3.58
CA LEU A 78 0.87 -10.06 3.34
C LEU A 78 1.67 -11.07 4.15
N GLU A 79 2.62 -11.77 3.52
CA GLU A 79 3.50 -12.72 4.20
C GLU A 79 4.95 -12.45 3.80
N ASP A 80 5.77 -12.06 4.75
CA ASP A 80 7.20 -11.80 4.56
C ASP A 80 7.95 -13.12 4.39
N HIS A 81 8.72 -13.27 3.30
CA HIS A 81 9.47 -14.49 2.98
C HIS A 81 10.57 -14.80 3.99
N HIS A 82 11.13 -13.78 4.63
CA HIS A 82 12.30 -13.93 5.49
C HIS A 82 11.90 -14.23 6.94
N THR A 83 10.92 -13.48 7.44
CA THR A 83 10.48 -13.58 8.83
C THR A 83 9.28 -14.51 9.00
N HIS A 84 8.59 -14.87 7.89
CA HIS A 84 7.30 -15.57 7.88
C HIS A 84 6.20 -14.86 8.69
N GLN A 85 6.39 -13.58 8.93
CA GLN A 85 5.35 -12.77 9.56
C GLN A 85 4.19 -12.58 8.60
N VAL A 86 2.98 -12.71 9.13
CA VAL A 86 1.75 -12.54 8.38
C VAL A 86 0.99 -11.34 8.91
N GLN A 87 0.59 -10.45 8.00
CA GLN A 87 -0.37 -9.39 8.26
C GLN A 87 -1.63 -9.64 7.42
N THR A 88 -2.79 -9.58 8.04
CA THR A 88 -4.08 -9.66 7.34
C THR A 88 -4.87 -8.39 7.58
N ILE A 89 -5.37 -7.79 6.53
CA ILE A 89 -6.16 -6.58 6.56
C ILE A 89 -7.52 -6.90 5.96
N VAL A 90 -8.57 -6.60 6.71
CA VAL A 90 -9.95 -6.79 6.24
C VAL A 90 -10.70 -5.47 6.37
N ARG A 91 -11.36 -5.07 5.29
CA ARG A 91 -12.37 -4.02 5.34
C ARG A 91 -13.75 -4.61 5.11
N ASN A 92 -14.66 -4.30 6.00
CA ASN A 92 -16.08 -4.64 5.89
C ASN A 92 -16.96 -3.46 6.35
N LYS A 93 -18.26 -3.69 6.54
CA LYS A 93 -19.21 -2.66 6.99
C LYS A 93 -18.92 -2.09 8.38
N GLU A 94 -18.15 -2.79 9.22
CA GLU A 94 -17.86 -2.42 10.59
C GLU A 94 -16.57 -1.57 10.70
N GLY A 95 -15.74 -1.57 9.66
CA GLY A 95 -14.50 -0.80 9.60
C GLY A 95 -13.36 -1.54 8.91
N VAL A 96 -12.16 -1.12 9.24
CA VAL A 96 -10.90 -1.76 8.81
C VAL A 96 -10.30 -2.49 10.00
N PHE A 97 -9.98 -3.75 9.80
CA PHE A 97 -9.38 -4.62 10.79
C PHE A 97 -8.00 -5.02 10.31
N VAL A 98 -7.01 -4.92 11.19
CA VAL A 98 -5.63 -5.33 10.90
C VAL A 98 -5.22 -6.40 11.90
N TYR A 99 -4.93 -7.58 11.38
CA TYR A 99 -4.26 -8.66 12.10
C TYR A 99 -2.77 -8.59 11.82
N SER A 100 -1.99 -8.60 12.86
CA SER A 100 -0.55 -8.80 12.76
C SER A 100 -0.15 -9.96 13.66
N GLN A 101 0.82 -10.75 13.23
CA GLN A 101 1.32 -11.88 14.02
C GLN A 101 1.84 -11.41 15.38
N GLY A 102 1.49 -12.13 16.42
CA GLY A 102 1.82 -11.74 17.80
C GLY A 102 0.66 -11.08 18.57
N PHE A 103 -0.48 -10.84 17.88
CA PHE A 103 -1.67 -10.30 18.52
C PHE A 103 -2.74 -11.36 18.73
N ASN A 104 -3.42 -11.31 19.87
CA ASN A 104 -4.53 -12.22 20.17
C ASN A 104 -5.84 -11.81 19.48
N ARG A 105 -5.89 -10.60 18.91
CA ARG A 105 -7.10 -10.03 18.28
C ARG A 105 -6.72 -8.89 17.30
N PRO A 106 -7.60 -8.57 16.32
CA PRO A 106 -7.32 -7.52 15.36
C PRO A 106 -7.41 -6.12 15.99
N PHE A 107 -6.64 -5.18 15.42
CA PHE A 107 -6.91 -3.76 15.60
C PHE A 107 -8.06 -3.34 14.70
N GLN A 108 -9.00 -2.60 15.24
CA GLN A 108 -10.12 -2.04 14.51
C GLN A 108 -9.94 -0.53 14.32
N PHE A 109 -10.08 -0.08 13.08
CA PHE A 109 -9.99 1.33 12.71
C PHE A 109 -11.26 1.80 12.03
N LYS A 110 -11.66 3.03 12.33
CA LYS A 110 -12.69 3.77 11.59
C LYS A 110 -12.05 4.54 10.44
N SER A 111 -11.48 3.83 9.48
CA SER A 111 -10.72 4.40 8.35
C SER A 111 -11.43 4.20 7.03
N GLU A 112 -11.14 5.08 6.06
CA GLU A 112 -11.60 4.95 4.67
C GLU A 112 -10.69 4.09 3.79
N TRP A 113 -9.66 3.46 4.40
CA TRP A 113 -8.77 2.57 3.66
C TRP A 113 -9.57 1.59 2.76
N PRO A 114 -9.13 1.29 1.52
CA PRO A 114 -7.87 1.70 0.89
C PRO A 114 -7.93 3.04 0.15
N ASN A 115 -9.03 3.78 0.19
CA ASN A 115 -9.24 4.98 -0.63
C ASN A 115 -8.30 6.15 -0.29
N ASN A 116 -7.71 6.15 0.90
CA ASN A 116 -6.79 7.18 1.39
C ASN A 116 -5.30 6.84 1.18
N SER A 117 -4.99 5.69 0.56
CA SER A 117 -3.60 5.20 0.40
C SER A 117 -3.48 4.44 -0.91
N PHE A 118 -2.40 4.71 -1.66
CA PHE A 118 -2.07 3.93 -2.85
C PHE A 118 -1.38 2.64 -2.46
N LYS A 119 -1.79 1.51 -3.07
CA LYS A 119 -1.11 0.23 -2.94
C LYS A 119 -1.05 -0.48 -4.30
N PRO A 120 0.13 -1.02 -4.69
CA PRO A 120 0.33 -1.65 -6.00
C PRO A 120 -0.46 -2.95 -6.18
N TYR A 121 -1.05 -3.46 -5.12
CA TYR A 121 -1.88 -4.67 -5.10
C TYR A 121 -3.38 -4.36 -4.87
N ILE A 122 -3.79 -3.09 -4.94
CA ILE A 122 -5.21 -2.67 -4.88
C ILE A 122 -5.60 -2.13 -6.26
N LEU A 123 -6.43 -2.88 -6.99
CA LEU A 123 -6.76 -2.55 -8.38
C LEU A 123 -7.47 -1.19 -8.52
N SER A 124 -8.34 -0.82 -7.59
CA SER A 124 -9.01 0.48 -7.61
C SER A 124 -8.02 1.65 -7.48
N SER A 125 -6.96 1.50 -6.68
CA SER A 125 -5.89 2.50 -6.58
C SER A 125 -5.13 2.64 -7.90
N ILE A 126 -4.85 1.52 -8.58
CA ILE A 126 -4.16 1.52 -9.87
C ILE A 126 -5.07 2.11 -10.96
N PHE A 127 -6.29 1.58 -11.12
CA PHE A 127 -7.17 1.93 -12.25
C PHE A 127 -7.74 3.35 -12.19
N SER A 128 -7.66 4.02 -11.04
CA SER A 128 -8.05 5.42 -10.87
C SER A 128 -7.05 6.42 -11.44
N LEU A 129 -5.83 5.98 -11.76
CA LEU A 129 -4.76 6.87 -12.21
C LEU A 129 -4.91 7.28 -13.69
N ASP A 130 -4.36 8.45 -14.00
CA ASP A 130 -4.26 8.93 -15.37
C ASP A 130 -3.00 8.38 -16.06
N PHE A 131 -3.20 7.39 -16.94
CA PHE A 131 -2.13 6.71 -17.64
C PHE A 131 -1.79 7.34 -19.00
N THR A 132 -0.50 7.26 -19.35
CA THR A 132 -0.01 7.22 -20.73
C THR A 132 0.17 5.76 -21.13
N GLU A 133 -0.19 5.41 -22.38
CA GLU A 133 -0.13 4.04 -22.91
C GLU A 133 0.97 3.93 -23.96
N GLU A 134 1.86 2.96 -23.80
CA GLU A 134 2.87 2.58 -24.78
C GLU A 134 2.67 1.14 -25.20
N LYS A 135 2.69 0.88 -26.52
CA LYS A 135 2.61 -0.46 -27.08
C LYS A 135 4.00 -1.06 -27.22
N ILE A 136 4.21 -2.23 -26.67
CA ILE A 136 5.43 -3.03 -26.81
C ILE A 136 5.15 -4.31 -27.60
N GLN A 137 6.20 -5.10 -27.90
CA GLN A 137 6.09 -6.30 -28.74
C GLN A 137 5.09 -7.31 -28.14
N ASP A 138 5.14 -7.56 -26.85
CA ASP A 138 4.36 -8.61 -26.16
C ASP A 138 3.26 -8.06 -25.24
N GLY A 139 2.82 -6.82 -25.47
CA GLY A 139 1.77 -6.23 -24.64
C GLY A 139 1.73 -4.72 -24.65
N LYS A 140 1.45 -4.14 -23.48
CA LYS A 140 1.35 -2.69 -23.29
C LYS A 140 1.93 -2.30 -21.94
N ILE A 141 2.57 -1.15 -21.89
CA ILE A 141 2.98 -0.48 -20.66
C ILE A 141 2.08 0.74 -20.45
N LEU A 142 1.51 0.83 -19.27
CA LEU A 142 0.81 2.02 -18.79
C LEU A 142 1.69 2.71 -17.76
N SER A 143 1.93 4.00 -17.95
CA SER A 143 2.74 4.81 -17.04
C SER A 143 1.91 5.94 -16.44
N ALA A 144 2.02 6.16 -15.13
CA ALA A 144 1.36 7.24 -14.41
C ALA A 144 2.31 7.93 -13.42
N VAL A 145 2.09 9.21 -13.20
CA VAL A 145 2.71 9.94 -12.08
C VAL A 145 1.90 9.65 -10.83
N ILE A 146 2.58 9.34 -9.74
CA ILE A 146 1.96 9.10 -8.43
C ILE A 146 2.63 9.96 -7.38
N GLN A 147 1.88 10.24 -6.31
CA GLN A 147 2.38 10.86 -5.09
C GLN A 147 1.93 9.97 -3.95
N GLU A 148 2.87 9.36 -3.26
CA GLU A 148 2.59 8.40 -2.21
C GLU A 148 3.36 8.77 -0.94
N LYS A 149 2.65 8.82 0.19
CA LYS A 149 3.24 9.21 1.48
C LYS A 149 4.02 8.07 2.14
N THR A 150 3.59 6.83 1.91
CA THR A 150 4.21 5.64 2.52
C THR A 150 5.43 5.12 1.74
N TYR A 151 5.64 5.61 0.53
CA TYR A 151 6.82 5.32 -0.29
C TYR A 151 7.51 6.65 -0.62
N PRO A 152 8.31 7.19 0.31
CA PRO A 152 9.01 8.45 0.08
C PRO A 152 9.88 8.36 -1.17
N ASN A 153 9.92 9.43 -1.95
CA ASN A 153 10.64 9.55 -3.22
C ASN A 153 10.05 8.77 -4.42
N VAL A 154 8.96 8.04 -4.28
CA VAL A 154 8.27 7.46 -5.44
C VAL A 154 7.56 8.55 -6.22
N THR A 155 7.84 8.64 -7.52
CA THR A 155 7.31 9.68 -8.40
C THR A 155 6.46 9.14 -9.54
N HIS A 156 6.70 7.92 -9.98
CA HIS A 156 5.92 7.33 -11.07
C HIS A 156 5.81 5.81 -10.97
N MET A 157 4.82 5.30 -11.68
CA MET A 157 4.49 3.89 -11.75
C MET A 157 4.42 3.44 -13.20
N GLN A 158 4.79 2.18 -13.43
CA GLN A 158 4.54 1.46 -14.68
C GLN A 158 3.78 0.17 -14.40
N VAL A 159 2.79 -0.12 -15.24
CA VAL A 159 2.04 -1.37 -15.21
C VAL A 159 2.16 -2.07 -16.55
N LEU A 160 2.66 -3.30 -16.54
CA LEU A 160 2.79 -4.14 -17.72
C LEU A 160 1.56 -5.04 -17.86
N PHE A 161 0.92 -4.99 -19.01
CA PHE A 161 -0.14 -5.89 -19.43
C PHE A 161 0.33 -6.73 -20.65
N ASP A 162 -0.03 -7.99 -20.65
CA ASP A 162 0.21 -8.85 -21.81
C ASP A 162 -0.75 -8.54 -22.98
N GLN A 163 -0.62 -9.31 -24.08
CA GLN A 163 -1.47 -9.17 -25.26
C GLN A 163 -2.96 -9.44 -25.00
N HIS A 164 -3.28 -10.16 -23.92
CA HIS A 164 -4.64 -10.48 -23.49
C HIS A 164 -5.18 -9.50 -22.46
N HIS A 165 -4.45 -8.40 -22.20
CA HIS A 165 -4.77 -7.39 -21.18
C HIS A 165 -4.78 -7.97 -19.74
N VAL A 166 -4.00 -9.00 -19.50
CA VAL A 166 -3.73 -9.53 -18.15
C VAL A 166 -2.56 -8.77 -17.55
N MET A 167 -2.75 -8.21 -16.36
CA MET A 167 -1.71 -7.52 -15.62
C MET A 167 -0.61 -8.51 -15.20
N LYS A 168 0.64 -8.18 -15.45
CA LYS A 168 1.81 -9.02 -15.17
C LYS A 168 2.76 -8.43 -14.15
N LEU A 169 2.86 -7.10 -14.13
CA LEU A 169 3.86 -6.43 -13.33
C LEU A 169 3.40 -5.02 -12.98
N VAL A 170 3.62 -4.61 -11.73
CA VAL A 170 3.55 -3.22 -11.32
C VAL A 170 4.93 -2.81 -10.79
N SER A 171 5.47 -1.72 -11.29
CA SER A 171 6.77 -1.18 -10.86
C SER A 171 6.63 0.26 -10.42
N LEU A 172 7.25 0.61 -9.30
CA LEU A 172 7.34 1.97 -8.79
C LEU A 172 8.77 2.47 -8.90
N PHE A 173 8.94 3.72 -9.26
CA PHE A 173 10.23 4.34 -9.51
C PHE A 173 10.37 5.65 -8.75
N ASP A 174 11.58 5.94 -8.34
CA ASP A 174 11.96 7.22 -7.73
C ASP A 174 12.18 8.33 -8.78
N ASP A 175 12.61 9.51 -8.31
CA ASP A 175 12.94 10.67 -9.13
C ASP A 175 14.18 10.46 -10.01
N ASN A 176 15.06 9.51 -9.67
CA ASN A 176 16.22 9.11 -10.46
C ASN A 176 15.89 8.00 -11.46
N ASN A 177 14.61 7.62 -11.59
CA ASN A 177 14.15 6.51 -12.42
C ASN A 177 14.72 5.15 -12.00
N GLN A 178 15.04 4.98 -10.71
CA GLN A 178 15.42 3.71 -10.13
C GLN A 178 14.16 2.98 -9.63
N GLN A 179 14.06 1.70 -9.93
CA GLN A 179 12.96 0.87 -9.46
C GLN A 179 13.11 0.60 -7.96
N VAL A 180 12.18 1.10 -7.17
CA VAL A 180 12.17 0.95 -5.70
C VAL A 180 11.22 -0.15 -5.24
N LEU A 181 10.23 -0.48 -6.08
CA LEU A 181 9.28 -1.54 -5.78
C LEU A 181 8.86 -2.25 -7.07
N LYS A 182 8.67 -3.56 -6.96
CA LYS A 182 8.22 -4.44 -8.05
C LYS A 182 7.17 -5.41 -7.48
N PHE A 183 6.02 -5.50 -8.13
CA PHE A 183 4.99 -6.48 -7.81
C PHE A 183 4.75 -7.38 -9.02
N ASP A 184 5.31 -8.59 -8.97
CA ASP A 184 5.11 -9.63 -9.98
C ASP A 184 3.76 -10.31 -9.75
N VAL A 185 2.85 -10.17 -10.71
CA VAL A 185 1.48 -10.69 -10.61
C VAL A 185 1.43 -12.15 -11.05
N ILE A 186 0.96 -13.01 -10.15
CA ILE A 186 0.75 -14.44 -10.38
C ILE A 186 -0.71 -14.70 -10.76
N THR A 187 -1.65 -14.19 -9.96
CA THR A 187 -3.09 -14.31 -10.21
C THR A 187 -3.67 -12.94 -10.52
N TYR A 188 -4.48 -12.86 -11.56
CA TYR A 188 -5.25 -11.68 -11.92
C TYR A 188 -6.60 -12.11 -12.46
N MET A 189 -7.62 -12.06 -11.63
CA MET A 189 -9.00 -12.42 -11.99
C MET A 189 -9.94 -11.27 -11.69
N ILE A 190 -10.80 -10.98 -12.66
CA ILE A 190 -11.81 -9.93 -12.57
C ILE A 190 -13.18 -10.58 -12.52
N ASN A 191 -14.01 -10.12 -11.59
CA ASN A 191 -15.35 -10.63 -11.30
C ASN A 191 -15.41 -12.14 -10.97
N PRO A 192 -14.46 -12.71 -10.19
CA PRO A 192 -14.62 -14.05 -9.66
C PRO A 192 -15.74 -14.10 -8.62
N GLU A 193 -16.28 -15.29 -8.41
CA GLU A 193 -17.13 -15.54 -7.24
C GLU A 193 -16.26 -15.59 -5.98
N ILE A 194 -16.53 -14.72 -5.01
CA ILE A 194 -15.80 -14.64 -3.73
C ILE A 194 -16.81 -14.83 -2.61
N ASP A 195 -16.49 -15.73 -1.67
CA ASP A 195 -17.30 -15.94 -0.48
C ASP A 195 -17.21 -14.73 0.45
N THR A 196 -18.34 -14.28 0.98
CA THR A 196 -18.42 -13.15 1.91
C THR A 196 -17.84 -13.48 3.29
N ASP A 197 -17.79 -14.75 3.66
CA ASP A 197 -17.22 -15.19 4.94
C ASP A 197 -15.74 -14.87 5.04
N LEU A 198 -15.05 -14.72 3.91
CA LEU A 198 -13.66 -14.29 3.87
C LEU A 198 -13.43 -12.88 4.46
N PHE A 199 -14.44 -12.02 4.41
CA PHE A 199 -14.36 -10.65 4.91
C PHE A 199 -14.88 -10.51 6.36
N VAL A 200 -15.12 -11.63 7.01
CA VAL A 200 -15.45 -11.72 8.43
C VAL A 200 -14.23 -12.29 9.15
N LEU A 201 -13.60 -11.50 10.00
CA LEU A 201 -12.52 -11.99 10.85
C LEU A 201 -13.16 -12.78 11.99
N ASP A 202 -12.93 -14.08 12.02
CA ASP A 202 -13.29 -14.89 13.18
C ASP A 202 -12.27 -14.59 14.29
N SER A 203 -12.73 -13.94 15.35
CA SER A 203 -11.93 -13.63 16.54
C SER A 203 -11.45 -14.89 17.30
N SER A 204 -11.84 -16.08 16.80
CA SER A 204 -11.50 -17.37 17.38
C SER A 204 -10.27 -18.04 16.78
N GLU A 205 -9.66 -17.52 15.73
CA GLU A 205 -8.35 -18.00 15.30
C GLU A 205 -7.33 -17.61 16.38
N GLU A 206 -7.06 -18.51 17.30
CA GLU A 206 -5.91 -18.44 18.21
C GLU A 206 -4.64 -18.44 17.35
N VAL A 207 -4.18 -17.24 16.98
CA VAL A 207 -2.85 -17.09 16.42
C VAL A 207 -1.89 -17.50 17.52
N SER A 208 -1.28 -18.65 17.36
CA SER A 208 -0.24 -19.17 18.26
C SER A 208 0.81 -18.08 18.45
N SER A 209 0.71 -17.34 19.55
CA SER A 209 1.65 -16.29 19.92
C SER A 209 2.92 -16.96 20.42
N MET A 210 3.84 -17.32 19.54
CA MET A 210 5.23 -17.32 19.93
C MET A 210 5.62 -15.84 20.06
N LEU A 211 5.44 -15.28 21.24
CA LEU A 211 6.05 -14.00 21.62
C LEU A 211 7.58 -14.25 21.58
N THR A 212 8.17 -13.98 20.45
CA THR A 212 9.56 -13.64 20.38
C THR A 212 9.75 -12.38 21.23
N GLU A 213 10.84 -12.31 21.94
CA GLU A 213 11.23 -11.15 22.74
C GLU A 213 11.00 -9.87 21.93
N VAL A 214 10.15 -8.98 22.43
CA VAL A 214 9.82 -7.73 21.72
C VAL A 214 11.02 -6.81 21.87
N LEU A 215 11.70 -6.58 20.75
CA LEU A 215 12.91 -5.74 20.70
C LEU A 215 12.53 -4.29 20.42
N PRO A 216 13.29 -3.32 20.98
CA PRO A 216 13.13 -1.91 20.66
C PRO A 216 13.29 -1.63 19.16
N LEU A 217 12.56 -0.64 18.67
CA LEU A 217 12.64 -0.13 17.30
C LEU A 217 13.49 1.15 17.26
N TYR A 218 14.38 1.23 16.30
CA TYR A 218 15.25 2.40 16.12
C TYR A 218 15.01 2.99 14.73
N PRO A 219 14.99 4.31 14.58
CA PRO A 219 14.95 4.94 13.27
C PRO A 219 16.28 4.73 12.57
N MET A 220 16.29 3.87 11.57
CA MET A 220 17.48 3.56 10.77
C MET A 220 17.57 4.53 9.58
N HIS A 221 18.81 4.78 9.12
CA HIS A 221 19.07 5.55 7.90
C HIS A 221 18.55 7.00 7.89
N LEU A 222 18.38 7.59 9.06
CA LEU A 222 18.18 9.04 9.15
C LEU A 222 19.54 9.73 9.21
N ASP A 223 19.86 10.49 8.18
CA ASP A 223 21.11 11.25 8.14
C ASP A 223 21.16 12.28 9.27
N ASN A 224 22.29 12.36 9.96
CA ASN A 224 22.55 13.33 11.03
C ASN A 224 21.58 13.26 12.22
N VAL A 225 21.04 12.09 12.54
CA VAL A 225 20.22 11.85 13.73
C VAL A 225 20.98 10.99 14.72
N GLU A 226 21.11 11.44 15.96
CA GLU A 226 21.84 10.78 17.03
C GLU A 226 20.92 10.52 18.23
N LEU A 227 20.96 9.29 18.77
CA LEU A 227 20.31 8.96 20.04
C LEU A 227 21.12 9.58 21.20
N ILE A 228 20.52 10.56 21.88
CA ILE A 228 21.19 11.31 22.96
C ILE A 228 20.82 10.83 24.36
N ASP A 229 19.67 10.16 24.51
CA ASP A 229 19.20 9.70 25.82
C ASP A 229 18.23 8.53 25.66
N GLN A 230 18.29 7.58 26.59
CA GLN A 230 17.42 6.44 26.65
C GLN A 230 16.96 6.22 28.11
N LEU A 231 15.65 6.14 28.33
CA LEU A 231 15.06 5.96 29.64
C LEU A 231 14.07 4.80 29.62
N GLN A 232 14.35 3.77 30.41
CA GLN A 232 13.42 2.68 30.63
C GLN A 232 12.40 3.05 31.71
N LEU A 233 11.14 3.05 31.35
CA LEU A 233 10.00 3.16 32.26
C LEU A 233 9.41 1.77 32.54
N SER A 234 8.46 1.67 33.48
CA SER A 234 7.85 0.38 33.86
C SER A 234 7.13 -0.32 32.68
N LEU A 235 6.56 0.44 31.75
CA LEU A 235 5.76 -0.08 30.62
C LEU A 235 6.24 0.41 29.27
N SER A 236 7.21 1.32 29.22
CA SER A 236 7.62 1.98 27.97
C SER A 236 9.11 2.26 27.98
N LEU A 237 9.69 2.33 26.78
CA LEU A 237 11.03 2.81 26.55
C LEU A 237 10.94 4.20 25.90
N VAL A 238 11.67 5.15 26.43
CA VAL A 238 11.72 6.52 25.90
C VAL A 238 13.10 6.73 25.28
N LEU A 239 13.11 7.03 23.98
CA LEU A 239 14.30 7.29 23.16
C LEU A 239 14.29 8.74 22.73
N ARG A 240 15.33 9.50 23.04
CA ARG A 240 15.47 10.90 22.66
C ARG A 240 16.54 11.07 21.64
N TYR A 241 16.15 11.74 20.55
CA TYR A 241 17.01 11.98 19.40
C TYR A 241 17.27 13.46 19.19
N GLN A 242 18.47 13.74 18.68
CA GLN A 242 18.89 15.04 18.21
C GLN A 242 19.37 14.93 16.76
N GLY A 243 18.88 15.80 15.90
CA GLY A 243 19.31 16.00 14.53
C GLY A 243 19.18 17.47 14.18
N GLU A 244 18.64 17.80 13.02
CA GLU A 244 18.20 19.14 12.68
C GLU A 244 17.08 19.59 13.64
N HIS A 245 16.24 18.65 14.06
CA HIS A 245 15.20 18.82 15.06
C HIS A 245 15.34 17.82 16.20
N TYR A 246 14.78 18.18 17.37
CA TYR A 246 14.68 17.27 18.51
C TYR A 246 13.36 16.50 18.43
N PHE A 247 13.44 15.17 18.65
CA PHE A 247 12.22 14.36 18.80
C PHE A 247 12.42 13.25 19.83
N THR A 248 11.31 12.75 20.32
CA THR A 248 11.24 11.66 21.30
C THR A 248 10.36 10.55 20.75
N LEU A 249 10.85 9.32 20.76
CA LEU A 249 10.06 8.12 20.55
C LEU A 249 9.68 7.51 21.89
N VAL A 250 8.42 7.17 22.05
CA VAL A 250 7.92 6.42 23.21
C VAL A 250 7.41 5.07 22.72
N GLU A 251 8.09 4.02 23.10
CA GLU A 251 7.81 2.65 22.69
C GLU A 251 7.08 1.91 23.81
N THR A 252 5.95 1.33 23.49
CA THR A 252 5.11 0.57 24.41
C THR A 252 4.80 -0.78 23.80
N PRO A 253 5.06 -1.91 24.49
CA PRO A 253 4.66 -3.22 24.03
C PRO A 253 3.15 -3.29 23.79
N LEU A 254 2.75 -4.00 22.74
CA LEU A 254 1.37 -3.99 22.26
C LEU A 254 0.36 -4.65 23.21
N ASP A 255 0.81 -5.53 24.07
CA ASP A 255 -0.03 -6.11 25.14
C ASP A 255 -0.50 -5.08 26.18
N LYS A 256 0.00 -3.85 26.09
CA LYS A 256 -0.29 -2.72 27.01
C LYS A 256 -1.12 -1.62 26.37
N ILE A 257 -1.50 -1.75 25.08
CA ILE A 257 -2.32 -0.74 24.40
C ILE A 257 -3.74 -1.28 24.12
N ASP A 258 -4.67 -0.37 23.90
CA ASP A 258 -6.03 -0.72 23.51
C ASP A 258 -6.07 -1.23 22.06
N ASP A 259 -6.90 -2.22 21.79
CA ASP A 259 -7.11 -2.82 20.47
C ASP A 259 -8.12 -2.07 19.60
N ILE A 260 -8.92 -1.18 20.20
CA ILE A 260 -9.79 -0.27 19.45
C ILE A 260 -9.12 1.10 19.42
N ILE A 261 -8.67 1.48 18.21
CA ILE A 261 -7.99 2.76 17.99
C ILE A 261 -8.92 3.66 17.19
N GLU A 262 -9.33 4.77 17.78
CA GLU A 262 -10.12 5.81 17.10
C GLU A 262 -9.19 6.74 16.32
N ALA A 263 -8.59 6.21 15.26
CA ALA A 263 -7.69 6.97 14.41
C ALA A 263 -8.46 7.81 13.39
N THR A 264 -7.96 9.01 13.12
CA THR A 264 -8.45 9.88 12.03
C THR A 264 -7.87 9.45 10.69
N GLU A 265 -6.64 8.96 10.66
CA GLU A 265 -5.96 8.44 9.47
C GLU A 265 -5.19 7.18 9.84
N VAL A 266 -5.10 6.23 8.88
CA VAL A 266 -4.32 5.00 9.01
C VAL A 266 -3.54 4.78 7.71
N TYR A 267 -2.23 4.57 7.84
CA TYR A 267 -1.30 4.26 6.75
C TYR A 267 -0.78 2.85 6.96
N LEU A 268 -1.19 1.92 6.09
CA LEU A 268 -0.75 0.53 6.18
C LEU A 268 0.62 0.38 5.54
N LEU A 269 1.56 -0.19 6.29
CA LEU A 269 2.87 -0.62 5.84
C LEU A 269 2.81 -2.12 5.52
N GLU A 270 3.83 -2.66 4.91
CA GLU A 270 3.94 -4.09 4.59
C GLU A 270 4.25 -4.95 5.83
N ASP A 271 4.72 -4.34 6.91
CA ASP A 271 5.10 -5.01 8.16
C ASP A 271 4.50 -4.34 9.41
N GLY A 272 3.48 -3.51 9.22
CA GLY A 272 2.84 -2.79 10.30
C GLY A 272 1.88 -1.73 9.78
N PHE A 273 1.63 -0.72 10.58
CA PHE A 273 0.80 0.42 10.18
C PHE A 273 1.08 1.64 11.06
N ILE A 274 0.87 2.82 10.46
CA ILE A 274 0.92 4.10 11.16
C ILE A 274 -0.50 4.62 11.31
N TYR A 275 -0.83 5.18 12.46
CA TYR A 275 -2.12 5.80 12.71
C TYR A 275 -1.98 7.16 13.37
N VAL A 276 -2.98 8.00 13.15
CA VAL A 276 -3.06 9.35 13.68
C VAL A 276 -4.28 9.46 14.59
N CYS A 277 -4.04 9.78 15.86
CA CYS A 277 -5.08 10.13 16.82
C CYS A 277 -4.87 11.58 17.25
N ASP A 278 -5.83 12.45 16.98
CA ASP A 278 -5.73 13.90 17.24
C ASP A 278 -4.47 14.52 16.59
N GLN A 279 -3.41 14.74 17.39
CA GLN A 279 -2.12 15.27 16.93
C GLN A 279 -0.97 14.28 17.11
N GLU A 280 -1.25 13.13 17.68
CA GLU A 280 -0.25 12.08 17.90
C GLU A 280 -0.16 11.17 16.68
N VAL A 281 1.07 10.85 16.29
CA VAL A 281 1.37 9.92 15.21
C VAL A 281 2.09 8.73 15.82
N SER A 282 1.53 7.55 15.61
CA SER A 282 2.06 6.31 16.18
C SER A 282 2.21 5.25 15.11
N CYS A 283 3.23 4.42 15.26
CA CYS A 283 3.49 3.25 14.42
C CYS A 283 3.33 1.98 15.23
N ILE A 284 2.65 1.00 14.67
CA ILE A 284 2.63 -0.37 15.20
C ILE A 284 3.41 -1.25 14.25
N LYS A 285 4.48 -1.85 14.77
CA LYS A 285 5.39 -2.71 14.03
C LYS A 285 6.09 -3.68 14.99
N ASN A 286 6.28 -4.93 14.59
CA ASN A 286 7.06 -5.94 15.31
C ASN A 286 6.69 -6.09 16.80
N GLY A 287 5.41 -6.03 17.16
CA GLY A 287 4.96 -6.17 18.53
C GLY A 287 5.12 -4.93 19.41
N MET A 288 5.50 -3.79 18.82
CA MET A 288 5.72 -2.51 19.50
C MET A 288 4.81 -1.43 18.94
N CYS A 289 4.29 -0.58 19.82
CA CYS A 289 3.68 0.70 19.47
C CYS A 289 4.69 1.82 19.76
N THR A 290 5.09 2.56 18.74
CA THR A 290 6.01 3.69 18.85
C THR A 290 5.29 4.98 18.53
N THR A 291 5.19 5.89 19.49
CA THR A 291 4.62 7.23 19.32
C THR A 291 5.72 8.26 19.22
N ILE A 292 5.63 9.17 18.23
CA ILE A 292 6.60 10.24 18.04
C ILE A 292 6.09 11.56 18.62
N TYR A 293 6.89 12.18 19.47
CA TYR A 293 6.67 13.50 20.05
C TYR A 293 7.74 14.48 19.54
N ALA A 294 7.30 15.53 18.85
CA ALA A 294 8.15 16.60 18.37
C ALA A 294 7.30 17.86 18.17
N THR A 295 7.87 19.02 18.52
CA THR A 295 7.20 20.33 18.36
C THR A 295 7.43 20.93 16.98
N ASP A 296 8.60 20.66 16.37
CA ASP A 296 9.08 21.36 15.18
C ASP A 296 9.08 20.48 13.92
N LEU A 297 8.69 19.20 14.03
CA LEU A 297 8.56 18.30 12.89
C LEU A 297 7.18 18.44 12.23
N THR A 298 7.18 18.54 10.92
CA THR A 298 5.98 18.42 10.10
C THR A 298 5.40 17.00 10.17
N PHE A 299 4.17 16.85 9.71
CA PHE A 299 3.53 15.52 9.65
C PHE A 299 4.31 14.56 8.75
N ASP A 300 4.75 15.02 7.58
CA ASP A 300 5.49 14.18 6.62
C ASP A 300 6.86 13.73 7.17
N GLU A 301 7.54 14.58 7.93
CA GLU A 301 8.79 14.21 8.62
C GLU A 301 8.54 13.17 9.71
N LYS A 302 7.48 13.30 10.52
CA LYS A 302 7.09 12.29 11.50
C LYS A 302 6.77 10.96 10.84
N LEU A 303 6.03 10.99 9.73
CA LEU A 303 5.68 9.80 8.96
C LEU A 303 6.96 9.10 8.43
N ASN A 304 7.89 9.88 7.87
CA ASN A 304 9.17 9.35 7.37
C ASN A 304 10.00 8.68 8.48
N ILE A 305 10.08 9.30 9.66
CA ILE A 305 10.80 8.71 10.81
C ILE A 305 10.16 7.38 11.20
N LEU A 306 8.84 7.33 11.32
CA LEU A 306 8.13 6.12 11.74
C LEU A 306 8.15 5.01 10.69
N THR A 307 8.20 5.32 9.41
CA THR A 307 8.36 4.30 8.35
C THR A 307 9.76 3.67 8.37
N CYS A 308 10.76 4.40 8.85
CA CYS A 308 12.15 3.93 8.93
C CYS A 308 12.48 3.18 10.24
N LEU A 309 11.48 2.86 11.07
CA LEU A 309 11.71 2.11 12.31
C LEU A 309 12.02 0.64 12.03
N GLU A 310 13.11 0.15 12.62
CA GLU A 310 13.51 -1.26 12.55
C GLU A 310 14.09 -1.75 13.88
N ASN A 311 14.05 -3.07 14.08
CA ASN A 311 14.77 -3.68 15.18
C ASN A 311 16.27 -3.52 14.93
N SER A 312 17.03 -3.14 15.96
CA SER A 312 18.48 -3.19 15.85
C SER A 312 18.91 -4.61 15.51
N ILE A 313 19.55 -4.78 14.36
CA ILE A 313 20.24 -6.04 14.07
C ILE A 313 21.38 -6.09 15.08
N VAL A 314 21.29 -7.00 16.05
CA VAL A 314 22.45 -7.34 16.88
C VAL A 314 23.44 -7.97 15.92
N ILE A 315 24.39 -7.19 15.44
CA ILE A 315 25.56 -7.74 14.75
C ILE A 315 26.35 -8.42 15.86
N ASP A 316 26.16 -9.73 16.00
CA ASP A 316 27.04 -10.55 16.81
C ASP A 316 28.45 -10.35 16.28
N SER A 317 29.25 -9.60 17.05
CA SER A 317 30.66 -9.29 16.80
C SER A 317 31.57 -10.47 17.18
#